data_a2e7703505d3ab0ea2c28bf5bc54577e
#
_entry.id   a2e7703505d3ab0ea2c28bf5bc54577e
#
_cell.length_a   1.000
_cell.length_b   1.000
_cell.length_c   1.000
_cell.angle_alpha   90.00
_cell.angle_beta   90.00
_cell.angle_gamma   90.00
#
_symmetry.space_group_name_H-M   'P 1'
#
loop_
_entity.id
_entity.type
_entity.pdbx_description
1 polymer ?
#
loop_
_entity_poly.entity_id
_entity_poly.type
_entity_poly.pdbx_seq_one_letter_code
_entity_poly.pdbx_strand_id
1 'polypeptide(L)'
;MYDFTYTTPASRVIFGAGSMKLIQQEVETLGARRALVLCTPEQREQAEIVSSLLGPSSAGVFDGAQMHVPIENARRAREHAKAVDADSAVAIGGGSTIGLGKAIALESSLPIIAIPTTYAGSEMTPIYGITEGGLKRTGRDAKVLPKTVLYDPELSLGLPIGLSVVSGLNAIAHAAEGLYAKDGNPVMSLMAEEGIRALAKGLRGVKASSTNREARSECLYGAWLCGTVLGSVGMALHHKLCHTLGGTFNLPHAETHAIVLPHALAYNSIVADDAMTRIARALNVDVAADGLYELSLELGVPRGLREIGLSESDLDQACEVALSNPYWNPRPVEAVPLRALLQRAWEGARPRP
;
A
#
# COMPACT_ATOMS: atom_id res chain seq x y z
N MET A 1 -20.09 -23.54 -8.68
CA MET A 1 -19.27 -23.53 -9.92
C MET A 1 -18.61 -22.16 -9.95
N TYR A 2 -17.29 -22.10 -10.16
CA TYR A 2 -16.59 -20.81 -10.26
C TYR A 2 -16.85 -20.20 -11.63
N ASP A 3 -17.15 -18.90 -11.68
CA ASP A 3 -17.28 -18.11 -12.90
C ASP A 3 -16.53 -16.80 -12.68
N PHE A 4 -15.36 -16.67 -13.31
CA PHE A 4 -14.51 -15.48 -13.20
C PHE A 4 -13.57 -15.34 -14.38
N THR A 5 -13.17 -14.09 -14.68
CA THR A 5 -12.06 -13.78 -15.56
C THR A 5 -10.87 -13.31 -14.72
N TYR A 6 -9.71 -13.91 -14.92
CA TYR A 6 -8.49 -13.54 -14.22
C TYR A 6 -7.41 -13.09 -15.22
N THR A 7 -6.91 -11.88 -15.00
CA THR A 7 -5.75 -11.35 -15.72
C THR A 7 -4.73 -10.89 -14.69
N THR A 8 -3.56 -11.54 -14.69
CA THR A 8 -2.47 -11.12 -13.79
C THR A 8 -1.69 -9.97 -14.42
N PRO A 9 -1.41 -8.90 -13.66
CA PRO A 9 -0.43 -7.90 -14.08
C PRO A 9 0.94 -8.58 -14.26
N ALA A 10 1.59 -8.38 -15.40
CA ALA A 10 2.89 -8.96 -15.69
C ALA A 10 3.99 -8.18 -14.97
N SER A 11 4.33 -8.58 -13.76
CA SER A 11 5.53 -8.11 -13.04
C SER A 11 6.43 -9.29 -12.73
N ARG A 12 7.74 -9.09 -12.95
CA ARG A 12 8.77 -10.00 -12.46
C ARG A 12 9.05 -9.68 -11.00
N VAL A 13 9.01 -10.68 -10.13
CA VAL A 13 9.32 -10.52 -8.70
C VAL A 13 10.55 -11.32 -8.35
N ILE A 14 11.51 -10.68 -7.69
CA ILE A 14 12.71 -11.28 -7.13
C ILE A 14 12.67 -11.03 -5.63
N PHE A 15 12.74 -12.09 -4.85
CA PHE A 15 12.59 -12.02 -3.40
C PHE A 15 13.76 -12.71 -2.70
N GLY A 16 14.38 -12.00 -1.76
CA GLY A 16 15.41 -12.56 -0.89
C GLY A 16 16.42 -11.53 -0.39
N ALA A 17 17.11 -11.87 0.70
CA ALA A 17 18.17 -11.03 1.26
C ALA A 17 19.31 -10.85 0.24
N GLY A 18 19.73 -9.61 0.03
CA GLY A 18 20.76 -9.25 -0.94
C GLY A 18 20.27 -9.22 -2.39
N SER A 19 18.97 -9.37 -2.66
CA SER A 19 18.42 -9.33 -4.02
C SER A 19 18.67 -7.99 -4.73
N MET A 20 18.86 -6.90 -3.99
CA MET A 20 19.26 -5.60 -4.54
C MET A 20 20.53 -5.68 -5.42
N LYS A 21 21.44 -6.63 -5.15
CA LYS A 21 22.67 -6.83 -5.93
C LYS A 21 22.40 -7.25 -7.38
N LEU A 22 21.19 -7.70 -7.68
CA LEU A 22 20.78 -8.11 -9.03
C LEU A 22 20.31 -6.94 -9.90
N ILE A 23 20.34 -5.71 -9.38
CA ILE A 23 19.74 -4.54 -10.02
C ILE A 23 20.32 -4.27 -11.42
N GLN A 24 21.63 -4.42 -11.62
CA GLN A 24 22.27 -4.25 -12.93
C GLN A 24 21.74 -5.27 -13.94
N GLN A 25 21.68 -6.55 -13.54
CA GLN A 25 21.14 -7.62 -14.38
C GLN A 25 19.67 -7.38 -14.75
N GLU A 26 18.87 -6.86 -13.83
CA GLU A 26 17.45 -6.57 -14.08
C GLU A 26 17.28 -5.36 -15.03
N VAL A 27 18.12 -4.34 -14.95
CA VAL A 27 18.14 -3.24 -15.92
C VAL A 27 18.51 -3.78 -17.33
N GLU A 28 19.52 -4.62 -17.42
CA GLU A 28 19.93 -5.28 -18.68
C GLU A 28 18.80 -6.17 -19.23
N THR A 29 18.10 -6.92 -18.38
CA THR A 29 16.95 -7.77 -18.74
C THR A 29 15.80 -6.97 -19.34
N LEU A 30 15.60 -5.73 -18.90
CA LEU A 30 14.64 -4.80 -19.51
C LEU A 30 15.10 -4.24 -20.86
N GLY A 31 16.34 -4.50 -21.27
CA GLY A 31 16.95 -3.87 -22.44
C GLY A 31 17.37 -2.43 -22.23
N ALA A 32 17.38 -1.96 -20.98
CA ALA A 32 17.76 -0.61 -20.59
C ALA A 32 19.28 -0.49 -20.34
N ARG A 33 19.78 0.72 -20.46
CA ARG A 33 21.21 1.05 -20.31
C ARG A 33 21.49 2.26 -19.45
N ARG A 34 20.47 3.07 -19.13
CA ARG A 34 20.60 4.32 -18.39
C ARG A 34 19.47 4.45 -17.38
N ALA A 35 19.67 3.89 -16.20
CA ALA A 35 18.69 3.84 -15.14
C ALA A 35 18.82 5.06 -14.20
N LEU A 36 17.76 5.87 -14.08
CA LEU A 36 17.69 6.94 -13.09
C LEU A 36 17.18 6.37 -11.76
N VAL A 37 17.98 6.50 -10.70
CA VAL A 37 17.59 6.07 -9.36
C VAL A 37 16.76 7.17 -8.68
N LEU A 38 15.59 6.80 -8.17
CA LEU A 38 14.66 7.69 -7.49
C LEU A 38 14.59 7.35 -6.01
N CYS A 39 14.61 8.36 -5.13
CA CYS A 39 14.46 8.20 -3.69
C CYS A 39 13.89 9.47 -3.04
N THR A 40 13.56 9.39 -1.75
CA THR A 40 13.39 10.58 -0.90
C THR A 40 14.76 11.11 -0.46
N PRO A 41 14.87 12.38 0.02
CA PRO A 41 16.13 12.91 0.56
C PRO A 41 16.73 12.04 1.67
N GLU A 42 15.87 11.48 2.53
CA GLU A 42 16.28 10.64 3.68
C GLU A 42 16.87 9.28 3.24
N GLN A 43 16.54 8.82 2.02
CA GLN A 43 16.99 7.54 1.48
C GLN A 43 18.13 7.69 0.46
N ARG A 44 18.71 8.89 0.36
CA ARG A 44 19.77 9.17 -0.62
C ARG A 44 20.97 8.24 -0.50
N GLU A 45 21.40 7.91 0.71
CA GLU A 45 22.52 6.97 0.93
C GLU A 45 22.23 5.59 0.31
N GLN A 46 21.03 5.06 0.52
CA GLN A 46 20.62 3.78 -0.08
C GLN A 46 20.56 3.87 -1.62
N ALA A 47 20.08 5.00 -2.15
CA ALA A 47 20.02 5.23 -3.60
C ALA A 47 21.43 5.34 -4.23
N GLU A 48 22.40 5.93 -3.55
CA GLU A 48 23.80 5.97 -4.01
C GLU A 48 24.41 4.56 -4.03
N ILE A 49 24.07 3.69 -3.08
CA ILE A 49 24.47 2.27 -3.14
C ILE A 49 23.89 1.60 -4.39
N VAL A 50 22.60 1.80 -4.68
CA VAL A 50 21.96 1.27 -5.89
C VAL A 50 22.63 1.82 -7.15
N SER A 51 22.89 3.12 -7.19
CA SER A 51 23.60 3.77 -8.30
C SER A 51 24.99 3.18 -8.52
N SER A 52 25.72 2.89 -7.43
CA SER A 52 27.03 2.24 -7.49
C SER A 52 26.95 0.80 -8.02
N LEU A 53 25.92 0.03 -7.65
CA LEU A 53 25.67 -1.31 -8.15
C LEU A 53 25.31 -1.34 -9.65
N LEU A 54 24.67 -0.29 -10.15
CA LEU A 54 24.37 -0.11 -11.58
C LEU A 54 25.63 0.21 -12.40
N GLY A 55 26.66 0.77 -11.77
CA GLY A 55 27.91 1.09 -12.45
C GLY A 55 27.70 1.99 -13.69
N PRO A 56 28.17 1.59 -14.87
CA PRO A 56 28.00 2.39 -16.10
C PRO A 56 26.53 2.60 -16.52
N SER A 57 25.64 1.74 -16.07
CA SER A 57 24.21 1.85 -16.36
C SER A 57 23.48 2.86 -15.47
N SER A 58 24.15 3.49 -14.51
CA SER A 58 23.54 4.55 -13.71
C SER A 58 23.47 5.86 -14.49
N ALA A 59 22.27 6.46 -14.53
CA ALA A 59 22.05 7.82 -15.01
C ALA A 59 22.08 8.86 -13.86
N GLY A 60 22.45 8.45 -12.64
CA GLY A 60 22.48 9.27 -11.43
C GLY A 60 21.29 9.05 -10.50
N VAL A 61 21.23 9.90 -9.48
CA VAL A 61 20.20 9.84 -8.42
C VAL A 61 19.37 11.12 -8.42
N PHE A 62 18.05 10.96 -8.36
CA PHE A 62 17.09 12.04 -8.11
C PHE A 62 16.39 11.78 -6.76
N ASP A 63 16.69 12.63 -5.76
CA ASP A 63 16.21 12.51 -4.38
C ASP A 63 15.00 13.40 -4.06
N GLY A 64 14.26 13.79 -5.09
CA GLY A 64 13.12 14.71 -4.95
C GLY A 64 11.77 14.03 -4.70
N ALA A 65 11.72 12.75 -4.33
CA ALA A 65 10.45 12.10 -4.04
C ALA A 65 9.80 12.65 -2.76
N GLN A 66 8.51 12.96 -2.83
CA GLN A 66 7.74 13.53 -1.72
C GLN A 66 6.39 12.83 -1.55
N MET A 67 5.87 12.88 -0.33
CA MET A 67 4.56 12.33 0.00
C MET A 67 3.48 12.93 -0.91
N HIS A 68 2.50 12.10 -1.29
CA HIS A 68 1.40 12.46 -2.18
C HIS A 68 1.77 12.83 -3.62
N VAL A 69 3.05 12.74 -4.00
CA VAL A 69 3.53 12.99 -5.37
C VAL A 69 3.01 14.32 -5.95
N PRO A 70 3.49 15.48 -5.44
CA PRO A 70 3.12 16.77 -6.03
C PRO A 70 3.47 16.83 -7.51
N ILE A 71 2.60 17.41 -8.34
CA ILE A 71 2.78 17.48 -9.79
C ILE A 71 4.07 18.20 -10.19
N GLU A 72 4.45 19.21 -9.43
CA GLU A 72 5.69 19.96 -9.65
C GLU A 72 6.93 19.08 -9.50
N ASN A 73 6.92 18.17 -8.50
CA ASN A 73 7.99 17.20 -8.33
C ASN A 73 8.02 16.17 -9.45
N ALA A 74 6.87 15.72 -9.91
CA ALA A 74 6.77 14.82 -11.05
C ALA A 74 7.32 15.48 -12.33
N ARG A 75 7.02 16.77 -12.57
CA ARG A 75 7.55 17.55 -13.70
C ARG A 75 9.07 17.68 -13.63
N ARG A 76 9.62 18.10 -12.49
CA ARG A 76 11.07 18.19 -12.26
C ARG A 76 11.77 16.84 -12.48
N ALA A 77 11.20 15.75 -11.97
CA ALA A 77 11.77 14.42 -12.15
C ALA A 77 11.77 13.98 -13.61
N ARG A 78 10.72 14.30 -14.39
CA ARG A 78 10.65 14.02 -15.83
C ARG A 78 11.70 14.83 -16.61
N GLU A 79 11.81 16.12 -16.31
CA GLU A 79 12.84 16.98 -16.94
C GLU A 79 14.24 16.46 -16.65
N HIS A 80 14.50 16.06 -15.40
CA HIS A 80 15.77 15.47 -15.01
C HIS A 80 16.05 14.15 -15.75
N ALA A 81 15.06 13.23 -15.78
CA ALA A 81 15.20 11.96 -16.50
C ALA A 81 15.53 12.19 -17.99
N LYS A 82 14.89 13.17 -18.62
CA LYS A 82 15.19 13.56 -20.01
C LYS A 82 16.58 14.16 -20.15
N ALA A 83 16.99 15.04 -19.22
CA ALA A 83 18.30 15.70 -19.29
C ALA A 83 19.50 14.73 -19.16
N VAL A 84 19.28 13.60 -18.45
CA VAL A 84 20.30 12.54 -18.30
C VAL A 84 20.10 11.38 -19.27
N ASP A 85 19.23 11.52 -20.27
CA ASP A 85 18.89 10.46 -21.24
C ASP A 85 18.53 9.12 -20.58
N ALA A 86 17.78 9.15 -19.48
CA ALA A 86 17.35 7.93 -18.79
C ALA A 86 16.35 7.14 -19.65
N ASP A 87 16.57 5.83 -19.78
CA ASP A 87 15.71 4.89 -20.49
C ASP A 87 14.94 3.95 -19.56
N SER A 88 15.22 4.07 -18.26
CA SER A 88 14.52 3.33 -17.20
C SER A 88 14.57 4.10 -15.87
N ALA A 89 13.73 3.74 -14.92
CA ALA A 89 13.71 4.29 -13.57
C ALA A 89 13.82 3.16 -12.53
N VAL A 90 14.68 3.35 -11.53
CA VAL A 90 14.80 2.48 -10.36
C VAL A 90 14.28 3.23 -9.15
N ALA A 91 13.12 2.83 -8.62
CA ALA A 91 12.48 3.48 -7.48
C ALA A 91 12.79 2.71 -6.19
N ILE A 92 13.75 3.21 -5.39
CA ILE A 92 14.07 2.64 -4.07
C ILE A 92 13.41 3.45 -2.97
N GLY A 93 12.44 2.85 -2.27
CA GLY A 93 11.72 3.53 -1.21
C GLY A 93 10.31 3.01 -0.97
N GLY A 94 9.52 3.83 -0.30
CA GLY A 94 8.11 3.57 -0.04
C GLY A 94 7.19 4.10 -1.14
N GLY A 95 5.90 4.22 -0.82
CA GLY A 95 4.87 4.66 -1.75
C GLY A 95 5.11 6.01 -2.43
N SER A 96 5.80 6.95 -1.78
CA SER A 96 6.15 8.25 -2.36
C SER A 96 7.13 8.11 -3.53
N THR A 97 8.17 7.31 -3.35
CA THR A 97 9.21 7.08 -4.36
C THR A 97 8.67 6.26 -5.53
N ILE A 98 7.95 5.18 -5.24
CA ILE A 98 7.30 4.35 -6.26
C ILE A 98 6.27 5.18 -7.04
N GLY A 99 5.50 6.03 -6.32
CA GLY A 99 4.56 6.96 -6.91
C GLY A 99 5.22 7.97 -7.87
N LEU A 100 6.40 8.48 -7.52
CA LEU A 100 7.18 9.36 -8.40
C LEU A 100 7.62 8.62 -9.68
N GLY A 101 8.13 7.39 -9.56
CA GLY A 101 8.45 6.54 -10.71
C GLY A 101 7.25 6.34 -11.63
N LYS A 102 6.08 6.09 -11.06
CA LYS A 102 4.81 5.96 -11.80
C LYS A 102 4.42 7.27 -12.49
N ALA A 103 4.58 8.41 -11.81
CA ALA A 103 4.28 9.71 -12.41
C ALA A 103 5.22 10.04 -13.59
N ILE A 104 6.47 9.59 -13.56
CA ILE A 104 7.39 9.69 -14.70
C ILE A 104 6.90 8.76 -15.83
N ALA A 105 6.65 7.49 -15.53
CA ALA A 105 6.26 6.48 -16.52
C ALA A 105 4.93 6.79 -17.21
N LEU A 106 4.02 7.46 -16.53
CA LEU A 106 2.69 7.82 -17.07
C LEU A 106 2.78 8.61 -18.38
N GLU A 107 3.77 9.51 -18.48
CA GLU A 107 3.97 10.35 -19.68
C GLU A 107 5.12 9.84 -20.56
N SER A 108 6.20 9.33 -19.97
CA SER A 108 7.39 8.90 -20.72
C SER A 108 7.36 7.44 -21.16
N SER A 109 6.51 6.62 -20.55
CA SER A 109 6.50 5.16 -20.70
C SER A 109 7.83 4.47 -20.30
N LEU A 110 8.69 5.13 -19.51
CA LEU A 110 9.92 4.54 -18.99
C LEU A 110 9.57 3.33 -18.11
N PRO A 111 10.20 2.15 -18.34
CA PRO A 111 10.00 1.00 -17.49
C PRO A 111 10.52 1.28 -16.08
N ILE A 112 9.80 0.77 -15.08
CA ILE A 112 10.13 0.96 -13.65
C ILE A 112 10.63 -0.37 -13.09
N ILE A 113 11.74 -0.32 -12.35
CA ILE A 113 12.12 -1.34 -11.36
C ILE A 113 11.83 -0.76 -9.98
N ALA A 114 11.07 -1.46 -9.16
CA ALA A 114 10.79 -1.03 -7.80
C ALA A 114 11.60 -1.84 -6.78
N ILE A 115 12.16 -1.15 -5.79
CA ILE A 115 12.83 -1.72 -4.63
C ILE A 115 12.13 -1.18 -3.38
N PRO A 116 11.03 -1.83 -2.94
CA PRO A 116 10.24 -1.32 -1.82
C PRO A 116 10.98 -1.47 -0.49
N THR A 117 10.92 -0.41 0.34
CA THR A 117 11.47 -0.38 1.69
C THR A 117 10.38 -0.27 2.76
N THR A 118 9.11 -0.24 2.35
CA THR A 118 7.90 -0.26 3.20
C THR A 118 6.95 -1.36 2.73
N TYR A 119 5.83 -1.55 3.44
CA TYR A 119 4.86 -2.61 3.13
C TYR A 119 3.62 -2.09 2.39
N ALA A 120 3.71 -0.94 1.71
CA ALA A 120 2.56 -0.25 1.14
C ALA A 120 1.88 -0.96 -0.06
N GLY A 121 2.57 -1.84 -0.78
CA GLY A 121 2.03 -2.63 -1.90
C GLY A 121 1.86 -1.87 -3.22
N SER A 122 2.19 -0.58 -3.28
CA SER A 122 2.05 0.23 -4.50
C SER A 122 2.85 -0.31 -5.68
N GLU A 123 3.96 -0.96 -5.43
CA GLU A 123 4.86 -1.58 -6.42
C GLU A 123 4.21 -2.66 -7.26
N MET A 124 3.14 -3.27 -6.76
CA MET A 124 2.41 -4.36 -7.44
C MET A 124 1.16 -3.87 -8.18
N THR A 125 0.97 -2.56 -8.31
CA THR A 125 -0.28 -2.02 -8.86
C THR A 125 -0.06 -1.15 -10.10
N PRO A 126 -0.99 -1.15 -11.07
CA PRO A 126 -1.04 -0.18 -12.16
C PRO A 126 -1.72 1.13 -11.73
N ILE A 127 -1.88 1.37 -10.43
CA ILE A 127 -2.57 2.53 -9.87
C ILE A 127 -1.56 3.64 -9.60
N TYR A 128 -1.88 4.87 -10.00
CA TYR A 128 -1.09 6.06 -9.70
C TYR A 128 -1.93 7.11 -8.97
N GLY A 129 -1.26 8.00 -8.26
CA GLY A 129 -1.88 9.16 -7.62
C GLY A 129 -0.92 10.34 -7.70
N ILE A 130 -1.41 11.49 -8.20
CA ILE A 130 -0.67 12.74 -8.34
C ILE A 130 -1.49 13.85 -7.68
N THR A 131 -0.84 14.71 -6.92
CA THR A 131 -1.51 15.85 -6.28
C THR A 131 -1.24 17.13 -7.06
N GLU A 132 -2.30 17.82 -7.48
CA GLU A 132 -2.25 19.10 -8.18
C GLU A 132 -3.26 20.07 -7.55
N GLY A 133 -2.81 21.26 -7.16
CA GLY A 133 -3.66 22.27 -6.52
C GLY A 133 -4.32 21.77 -5.21
N GLY A 134 -3.63 20.93 -4.45
CA GLY A 134 -4.17 20.33 -3.21
C GLY A 134 -5.13 19.15 -3.43
N LEU A 135 -5.47 18.82 -4.68
CA LEU A 135 -6.36 17.72 -5.01
C LEU A 135 -5.57 16.50 -5.52
N LYS A 136 -5.78 15.34 -4.89
CA LYS A 136 -5.19 14.08 -5.33
C LYS A 136 -6.03 13.48 -6.46
N ARG A 137 -5.42 13.33 -7.64
CA ARG A 137 -5.98 12.63 -8.78
C ARG A 137 -5.41 11.22 -8.83
N THR A 138 -6.27 10.23 -8.83
CA THR A 138 -5.89 8.81 -8.96
C THR A 138 -6.37 8.26 -10.28
N GLY A 139 -5.63 7.31 -10.82
CA GLY A 139 -6.00 6.62 -12.04
C GLY A 139 -5.32 5.26 -12.15
N ARG A 140 -5.59 4.55 -13.25
CA ARG A 140 -5.05 3.23 -13.54
C ARG A 140 -4.52 3.22 -14.98
N ASP A 141 -3.26 2.83 -15.14
CA ASP A 141 -2.60 2.68 -16.44
C ASP A 141 -1.54 1.58 -16.37
N ALA A 142 -1.54 0.68 -17.35
CA ALA A 142 -0.58 -0.42 -17.42
C ALA A 142 0.88 0.05 -17.53
N LYS A 143 1.13 1.26 -18.06
CA LYS A 143 2.47 1.85 -18.18
C LYS A 143 3.14 2.08 -16.83
N VAL A 144 2.35 2.35 -15.78
CA VAL A 144 2.87 2.70 -14.46
C VAL A 144 3.13 1.47 -13.59
N LEU A 145 2.75 0.28 -14.04
CA LEU A 145 3.06 -0.96 -13.32
C LEU A 145 4.57 -1.23 -13.41
N PRO A 146 5.29 -1.35 -12.29
CA PRO A 146 6.68 -1.77 -12.30
C PRO A 146 6.88 -3.09 -13.05
N LYS A 147 7.88 -3.16 -13.91
CA LYS A 147 8.21 -4.36 -14.69
C LYS A 147 8.91 -5.41 -13.86
N THR A 148 9.77 -4.97 -12.95
CA THR A 148 10.44 -5.82 -11.97
C THR A 148 10.31 -5.23 -10.57
N VAL A 149 10.12 -6.07 -9.58
CA VAL A 149 10.12 -5.71 -8.17
C VAL A 149 11.15 -6.56 -7.43
N LEU A 150 12.09 -5.89 -6.76
CA LEU A 150 13.12 -6.51 -5.93
C LEU A 150 12.74 -6.36 -4.45
N TYR A 151 12.31 -7.43 -3.82
CA TYR A 151 12.02 -7.47 -2.39
C TYR A 151 13.24 -7.94 -1.60
N ASP A 152 13.98 -7.00 -1.05
CA ASP A 152 15.15 -7.26 -0.21
C ASP A 152 14.83 -6.96 1.26
N PRO A 153 14.64 -7.98 2.11
CA PRO A 153 14.31 -7.78 3.53
C PRO A 153 15.34 -6.94 4.30
N GLU A 154 16.61 -6.94 3.88
CA GLU A 154 17.66 -6.18 4.53
C GLU A 154 17.44 -4.67 4.44
N LEU A 155 16.80 -4.19 3.38
CA LEU A 155 16.48 -2.78 3.20
C LEU A 155 15.37 -2.27 4.12
N SER A 156 14.60 -3.18 4.70
CA SER A 156 13.53 -2.84 5.65
C SER A 156 13.98 -2.86 7.11
N LEU A 157 15.22 -3.28 7.43
CA LEU A 157 15.73 -3.36 8.80
C LEU A 157 15.76 -1.99 9.51
N GLY A 158 16.02 -0.92 8.76
CA GLY A 158 16.00 0.46 9.25
C GLY A 158 14.61 1.10 9.32
N LEU A 159 13.56 0.43 8.84
CA LEU A 159 12.22 1.01 8.87
C LEU A 159 11.71 1.09 10.32
N PRO A 160 11.34 2.28 10.84
CA PRO A 160 10.81 2.43 12.19
C PRO A 160 9.62 1.52 12.46
N ILE A 161 9.50 1.00 13.69
CA ILE A 161 8.43 0.07 14.08
C ILE A 161 7.05 0.67 13.79
N GLY A 162 6.81 1.94 14.16
CA GLY A 162 5.53 2.61 13.91
C GLY A 162 5.14 2.61 12.43
N LEU A 163 6.08 3.00 11.54
CA LEU A 163 5.85 2.97 10.09
C LEU A 163 5.68 1.54 9.56
N SER A 164 6.42 0.57 10.11
CA SER A 164 6.26 -0.85 9.77
C SER A 164 4.84 -1.32 10.05
N VAL A 165 4.34 -0.99 11.24
CA VAL A 165 3.00 -1.39 11.72
C VAL A 165 1.92 -0.80 10.83
N VAL A 166 1.88 0.53 10.67
CA VAL A 166 0.79 1.18 9.94
C VAL A 166 0.82 0.85 8.45
N SER A 167 2.01 0.72 7.83
CA SER A 167 2.10 0.31 6.43
C SER A 167 1.71 -1.16 6.22
N GLY A 168 2.03 -2.05 7.16
CA GLY A 168 1.60 -3.45 7.11
C GLY A 168 0.10 -3.63 7.33
N LEU A 169 -0.51 -2.88 8.26
CA LEU A 169 -1.97 -2.89 8.45
C LEU A 169 -2.71 -2.30 7.23
N ASN A 170 -2.14 -1.29 6.57
CA ASN A 170 -2.65 -0.81 5.30
C ASN A 170 -2.61 -1.92 4.21
N ALA A 171 -1.54 -2.70 4.14
CA ALA A 171 -1.50 -3.84 3.23
C ALA A 171 -2.54 -4.93 3.61
N ILE A 172 -2.74 -5.22 4.89
CA ILE A 172 -3.83 -6.11 5.34
C ILE A 172 -5.19 -5.60 4.87
N ALA A 173 -5.41 -4.28 4.89
CA ALA A 173 -6.67 -3.69 4.41
C ALA A 173 -6.93 -3.95 2.92
N HIS A 174 -5.88 -3.92 2.08
CA HIS A 174 -6.00 -4.29 0.66
C HIS A 174 -6.48 -5.72 0.48
N ALA A 175 -5.87 -6.65 1.21
CA ALA A 175 -6.22 -8.06 1.16
C ALA A 175 -7.63 -8.31 1.72
N ALA A 176 -7.97 -7.68 2.85
CA ALA A 176 -9.27 -7.85 3.49
C ALA A 176 -10.42 -7.39 2.59
N GLU A 177 -10.30 -6.23 1.94
CA GLU A 177 -11.30 -5.77 0.95
C GLU A 177 -11.28 -6.64 -0.31
N GLY A 178 -10.12 -7.12 -0.71
CA GLY A 178 -9.99 -8.03 -1.85
C GLY A 178 -10.75 -9.35 -1.68
N LEU A 179 -10.93 -9.83 -0.45
CA LEU A 179 -11.68 -11.06 -0.15
C LEU A 179 -13.18 -10.94 -0.45
N TYR A 180 -13.74 -9.73 -0.39
CA TYR A 180 -15.14 -9.48 -0.73
C TYR A 180 -15.32 -8.51 -1.91
N ALA A 181 -14.27 -8.31 -2.70
CA ALA A 181 -14.33 -7.47 -3.89
C ALA A 181 -15.34 -8.00 -4.92
N LYS A 182 -16.01 -7.10 -5.65
CA LYS A 182 -16.99 -7.45 -6.68
C LYS A 182 -16.39 -8.33 -7.79
N ASP A 183 -15.15 -8.07 -8.14
CA ASP A 183 -14.34 -8.74 -9.16
C ASP A 183 -13.34 -9.74 -8.55
N GLY A 184 -13.62 -10.21 -7.32
CA GLY A 184 -12.83 -11.19 -6.62
C GLY A 184 -12.78 -12.54 -7.33
N ASN A 185 -11.71 -13.30 -7.11
CA ASN A 185 -11.53 -14.63 -7.67
C ASN A 185 -10.75 -15.53 -6.70
N PRO A 186 -10.79 -16.86 -6.86
CA PRO A 186 -10.15 -17.79 -5.93
C PRO A 186 -8.64 -17.59 -5.76
N VAL A 187 -7.93 -17.17 -6.80
CA VAL A 187 -6.48 -16.93 -6.75
C VAL A 187 -6.19 -15.74 -5.81
N MET A 188 -6.91 -14.64 -6.00
CA MET A 188 -6.79 -13.47 -5.13
C MET A 188 -7.22 -13.77 -3.70
N SER A 189 -8.23 -14.60 -3.49
CA SER A 189 -8.64 -15.02 -2.15
C SER A 189 -7.55 -15.81 -1.42
N LEU A 190 -6.84 -16.71 -2.11
CA LEU A 190 -5.71 -17.45 -1.53
C LEU A 190 -4.55 -16.51 -1.20
N MET A 191 -4.21 -15.58 -2.10
CA MET A 191 -3.14 -14.60 -1.86
C MET A 191 -3.51 -13.64 -0.72
N ALA A 192 -4.75 -13.20 -0.65
CA ALA A 192 -5.23 -12.30 0.40
C ALA A 192 -5.13 -12.93 1.79
N GLU A 193 -5.63 -14.16 1.92
CA GLU A 193 -5.61 -14.91 3.18
C GLU A 193 -4.16 -15.15 3.65
N GLU A 194 -3.29 -15.61 2.78
CA GLU A 194 -1.88 -15.82 3.10
C GLU A 194 -1.14 -14.51 3.39
N GLY A 195 -1.43 -13.44 2.64
CA GLY A 195 -0.87 -12.12 2.88
C GLY A 195 -1.22 -11.56 4.26
N ILE A 196 -2.48 -11.70 4.69
CA ILE A 196 -2.94 -11.32 6.03
C ILE A 196 -2.19 -12.13 7.11
N ARG A 197 -2.09 -13.45 6.94
CA ARG A 197 -1.39 -14.33 7.87
C ARG A 197 0.09 -13.93 8.03
N ALA A 198 0.79 -13.74 6.91
CA ALA A 198 2.21 -13.40 6.90
C ALA A 198 2.46 -12.03 7.56
N LEU A 199 1.65 -11.01 7.22
CA LEU A 199 1.77 -9.69 7.84
C LEU A 199 1.46 -9.72 9.34
N ALA A 200 0.41 -10.37 9.77
CA ALA A 200 0.06 -10.46 11.19
C ALA A 200 1.19 -11.12 12.01
N LYS A 201 1.79 -12.20 11.49
CA LYS A 201 2.96 -12.85 12.09
C LYS A 201 4.19 -11.94 12.07
N GLY A 202 4.51 -11.40 10.89
CA GLY A 202 5.69 -10.57 10.69
C GLY A 202 5.69 -9.30 11.54
N LEU A 203 4.55 -8.59 11.62
CA LEU A 203 4.41 -7.36 12.40
C LEU A 203 4.60 -7.60 13.91
N ARG A 204 4.08 -8.70 14.45
CA ARG A 204 4.37 -9.09 15.85
C ARG A 204 5.87 -9.34 16.06
N GLY A 205 6.51 -10.02 15.11
CA GLY A 205 7.95 -10.27 15.17
C GLY A 205 8.78 -8.98 15.07
N VAL A 206 8.40 -8.04 14.21
CA VAL A 206 9.03 -6.71 14.10
C VAL A 206 8.81 -5.87 15.36
N LYS A 207 7.62 -5.94 15.97
CA LYS A 207 7.33 -5.26 17.25
C LYS A 207 8.20 -5.80 18.39
N ALA A 208 8.40 -7.10 18.44
CA ALA A 208 9.25 -7.74 19.45
C ALA A 208 10.75 -7.46 19.22
N SER A 209 11.20 -7.39 17.96
CA SER A 209 12.59 -7.08 17.59
C SER A 209 12.62 -6.44 16.21
N SER A 210 12.94 -5.15 16.14
CA SER A 210 12.95 -4.36 14.89
C SER A 210 13.96 -4.87 13.86
N THR A 211 14.99 -5.58 14.28
CA THR A 211 16.06 -6.13 13.44
C THR A 211 15.89 -7.61 13.13
N ASN A 212 14.75 -8.22 13.49
CA ASN A 212 14.45 -9.61 13.18
C ASN A 212 14.24 -9.78 11.66
N ARG A 213 15.23 -10.38 10.98
CA ARG A 213 15.26 -10.58 9.53
C ARG A 213 14.13 -11.47 9.01
N GLU A 214 13.76 -12.52 9.76
CA GLU A 214 12.65 -13.39 9.39
C GLU A 214 11.33 -12.64 9.44
N ALA A 215 11.11 -11.85 10.50
CA ALA A 215 9.90 -11.03 10.62
C ALA A 215 9.80 -9.97 9.51
N ARG A 216 10.92 -9.33 9.15
CA ARG A 216 11.00 -8.40 8.02
C ARG A 216 10.70 -9.08 6.69
N SER A 217 11.22 -10.29 6.49
CA SER A 217 10.93 -11.11 5.31
C SER A 217 9.45 -11.50 5.24
N GLU A 218 8.85 -11.94 6.35
CA GLU A 218 7.41 -12.24 6.42
C GLU A 218 6.55 -11.00 6.10
N CYS A 219 6.92 -9.82 6.62
CA CYS A 219 6.22 -8.59 6.30
C CYS A 219 6.29 -8.23 4.81
N LEU A 220 7.47 -8.30 4.18
CA LEU A 220 7.62 -8.03 2.74
C LEU A 220 6.89 -9.06 1.88
N TYR A 221 6.94 -10.35 2.26
CA TYR A 221 6.19 -11.40 1.60
C TYR A 221 4.68 -11.12 1.64
N GLY A 222 4.16 -10.82 2.82
CA GLY A 222 2.76 -10.45 2.97
C GLY A 222 2.39 -9.18 2.20
N ALA A 223 3.27 -8.16 2.20
CA ALA A 223 3.07 -6.93 1.43
C ALA A 223 3.01 -7.18 -0.08
N TRP A 224 3.87 -8.05 -0.62
CA TRP A 224 3.80 -8.48 -2.01
C TRP A 224 2.45 -9.10 -2.35
N LEU A 225 1.99 -10.07 -1.55
CA LEU A 225 0.70 -10.74 -1.78
C LEU A 225 -0.47 -9.76 -1.71
N CYS A 226 -0.53 -8.93 -0.66
CA CYS A 226 -1.58 -7.93 -0.49
C CYS A 226 -1.55 -6.85 -1.58
N GLY A 227 -0.36 -6.42 -2.00
CA GLY A 227 -0.18 -5.48 -3.12
C GLY A 227 -0.67 -6.07 -4.45
N THR A 228 -0.44 -7.37 -4.68
CA THR A 228 -0.95 -8.08 -5.85
C THR A 228 -2.47 -8.12 -5.85
N VAL A 229 -3.09 -8.35 -4.70
CA VAL A 229 -4.56 -8.28 -4.53
C VAL A 229 -5.06 -6.89 -4.88
N LEU A 230 -4.48 -5.82 -4.30
CA LEU A 230 -4.83 -4.42 -4.60
C LEU A 230 -4.73 -4.11 -6.11
N GLY A 231 -3.70 -4.64 -6.78
CA GLY A 231 -3.49 -4.44 -8.22
C GLY A 231 -4.52 -5.15 -9.09
N SER A 232 -5.18 -6.18 -8.56
CA SER A 232 -5.99 -7.14 -9.32
C SER A 232 -7.50 -6.98 -9.14
N VAL A 233 -7.96 -6.42 -8.02
CA VAL A 233 -9.39 -6.28 -7.71
C VAL A 233 -9.74 -4.89 -7.22
N GLY A 234 -11.05 -4.57 -7.21
CA GLY A 234 -11.56 -3.29 -6.73
C GLY A 234 -11.59 -3.21 -5.20
N MET A 235 -11.51 -1.98 -4.68
CA MET A 235 -11.64 -1.68 -3.25
C MET A 235 -13.05 -1.23 -2.92
N ALA A 236 -13.41 -1.22 -1.62
CA ALA A 236 -14.76 -0.99 -1.13
C ALA A 236 -14.82 0.13 -0.06
N LEU A 237 -15.71 -0.04 0.94
CA LEU A 237 -16.03 0.96 1.97
C LEU A 237 -14.82 1.44 2.76
N HIS A 238 -13.93 0.54 3.18
CA HIS A 238 -12.75 0.91 3.96
C HIS A 238 -11.89 1.96 3.22
N HIS A 239 -11.52 1.67 1.98
CA HIS A 239 -10.73 2.60 1.17
C HIS A 239 -11.49 3.89 0.86
N LYS A 240 -12.81 3.82 0.63
CA LYS A 240 -13.64 5.01 0.45
C LYS A 240 -13.57 5.92 1.68
N LEU A 241 -13.70 5.35 2.88
CA LEU A 241 -13.61 6.11 4.14
C LEU A 241 -12.23 6.72 4.33
N CYS A 242 -11.16 5.95 4.11
CA CYS A 242 -9.79 6.45 4.26
C CYS A 242 -9.47 7.56 3.26
N HIS A 243 -9.94 7.46 2.01
CA HIS A 243 -9.81 8.53 1.02
C HIS A 243 -10.62 9.77 1.40
N THR A 244 -11.83 9.61 1.94
CA THR A 244 -12.65 10.72 2.44
C THR A 244 -11.96 11.42 3.60
N LEU A 245 -11.53 10.66 4.62
CA LEU A 245 -10.91 11.20 5.83
C LEU A 245 -9.56 11.88 5.54
N GLY A 246 -8.72 11.24 4.72
CA GLY A 246 -7.45 11.82 4.30
C GLY A 246 -7.60 13.02 3.39
N GLY A 247 -8.54 12.97 2.43
CA GLY A 247 -8.72 14.04 1.43
C GLY A 247 -9.45 15.27 1.96
N THR A 248 -10.41 15.09 2.88
CA THR A 248 -11.24 16.20 3.41
C THR A 248 -10.64 16.81 4.67
N PHE A 249 -10.07 15.97 5.55
CA PHE A 249 -9.61 16.39 6.88
C PHE A 249 -8.09 16.28 7.05
N ASN A 250 -7.36 15.93 5.97
CA ASN A 250 -5.89 15.80 5.96
C ASN A 250 -5.35 14.86 7.06
N LEU A 251 -6.08 13.79 7.39
CA LEU A 251 -5.62 12.82 8.37
C LEU A 251 -4.44 12.00 7.83
N PRO A 252 -3.53 11.53 8.71
CA PRO A 252 -2.42 10.66 8.32
C PRO A 252 -2.95 9.38 7.68
N HIS A 253 -2.49 9.09 6.45
CA HIS A 253 -3.08 8.04 5.59
C HIS A 253 -3.01 6.65 6.23
N ALA A 254 -1.82 6.24 6.67
CA ALA A 254 -1.59 4.87 7.13
C ALA A 254 -2.25 4.59 8.49
N GLU A 255 -2.22 5.56 9.40
CA GLU A 255 -2.90 5.48 10.70
C GLU A 255 -4.42 5.44 10.51
N THR A 256 -4.96 6.24 9.60
CA THR A 256 -6.38 6.24 9.26
C THR A 256 -6.82 4.86 8.77
N HIS A 257 -6.03 4.23 7.88
CA HIS A 257 -6.29 2.88 7.40
C HIS A 257 -6.31 1.86 8.53
N ALA A 258 -5.34 1.91 9.43
CA ALA A 258 -5.23 0.97 10.55
C ALA A 258 -6.40 1.08 11.54
N ILE A 259 -6.88 2.32 11.82
CA ILE A 259 -7.99 2.56 12.74
C ILE A 259 -9.33 2.16 12.11
N VAL A 260 -9.57 2.52 10.85
CA VAL A 260 -10.87 2.31 10.19
C VAL A 260 -11.11 0.84 9.81
N LEU A 261 -10.04 0.07 9.56
CA LEU A 261 -10.15 -1.30 9.03
C LEU A 261 -11.06 -2.22 9.86
N PRO A 262 -10.88 -2.39 11.18
CA PRO A 262 -11.73 -3.28 11.96
C PRO A 262 -13.20 -2.88 11.92
N HIS A 263 -13.50 -1.59 11.86
CA HIS A 263 -14.86 -1.07 11.81
C HIS A 263 -15.54 -1.31 10.45
N ALA A 264 -14.79 -1.14 9.35
CA ALA A 264 -15.29 -1.46 8.01
C ALA A 264 -15.55 -2.95 7.82
N LEU A 265 -14.72 -3.81 8.41
CA LEU A 265 -14.95 -5.25 8.42
C LEU A 265 -16.20 -5.63 9.22
N ALA A 266 -16.36 -5.06 10.41
CA ALA A 266 -17.56 -5.29 11.22
C ALA A 266 -18.82 -4.85 10.46
N TYR A 267 -18.79 -3.71 9.76
CA TYR A 267 -19.88 -3.25 8.92
C TYR A 267 -20.28 -4.28 7.86
N ASN A 268 -19.30 -4.86 7.18
CA ASN A 268 -19.54 -5.82 6.09
C ASN A 268 -19.74 -7.28 6.57
N SER A 269 -19.49 -7.57 7.84
CA SER A 269 -19.52 -8.95 8.37
C SER A 269 -20.86 -9.65 8.20
N ILE A 270 -21.97 -8.90 8.18
CA ILE A 270 -23.33 -9.47 8.03
C ILE A 270 -23.65 -10.00 6.62
N VAL A 271 -22.80 -9.72 5.61
CA VAL A 271 -23.02 -10.13 4.22
C VAL A 271 -21.78 -10.77 3.58
N ALA A 272 -20.65 -10.83 4.27
CA ALA A 272 -19.37 -11.27 3.72
C ALA A 272 -18.76 -12.44 4.54
N ASP A 273 -19.55 -13.44 4.87
CA ASP A 273 -19.20 -14.55 5.76
C ASP A 273 -17.92 -15.30 5.35
N ASP A 274 -17.75 -15.64 4.04
CA ASP A 274 -16.55 -16.34 3.56
C ASP A 274 -15.28 -15.48 3.78
N ALA A 275 -15.37 -14.20 3.49
CA ALA A 275 -14.26 -13.28 3.71
C ALA A 275 -13.91 -13.16 5.19
N MET A 276 -14.91 -13.01 6.06
CA MET A 276 -14.69 -12.95 7.52
C MET A 276 -14.07 -14.24 8.05
N THR A 277 -14.54 -15.40 7.58
CA THR A 277 -13.98 -16.70 7.94
C THR A 277 -12.50 -16.82 7.54
N ARG A 278 -12.14 -16.39 6.33
CA ARG A 278 -10.74 -16.39 5.85
C ARG A 278 -9.85 -15.46 6.66
N ILE A 279 -10.31 -14.24 6.94
CA ILE A 279 -9.57 -13.29 7.76
C ILE A 279 -9.37 -13.84 9.18
N ALA A 280 -10.42 -14.38 9.80
CA ALA A 280 -10.36 -14.96 11.14
C ALA A 280 -9.35 -16.12 11.19
N ARG A 281 -9.37 -17.00 10.19
CA ARG A 281 -8.41 -18.11 10.06
C ARG A 281 -6.97 -17.60 9.88
N ALA A 282 -6.77 -16.59 9.03
CA ALA A 282 -5.44 -15.99 8.80
C ALA A 282 -4.85 -15.37 10.07
N LEU A 283 -5.70 -14.76 10.91
CA LEU A 283 -5.32 -14.16 12.18
C LEU A 283 -5.29 -15.14 13.36
N ASN A 284 -5.82 -16.36 13.16
CA ASN A 284 -6.04 -17.37 14.21
C ASN A 284 -6.92 -16.85 15.36
N VAL A 285 -8.10 -16.33 15.01
CA VAL A 285 -9.10 -15.77 15.93
C VAL A 285 -10.50 -16.24 15.54
N ASP A 286 -11.49 -16.07 16.45
CA ASP A 286 -12.88 -16.42 16.18
C ASP A 286 -13.62 -15.37 15.36
N VAL A 287 -13.34 -14.09 15.56
CA VAL A 287 -14.02 -12.95 14.93
C VAL A 287 -13.02 -12.03 14.25
N ALA A 288 -13.12 -11.92 12.93
CA ALA A 288 -12.16 -11.17 12.10
C ALA A 288 -11.98 -9.70 12.52
N ALA A 289 -13.08 -8.98 12.73
CA ALA A 289 -13.05 -7.56 13.09
C ALA A 289 -12.43 -7.34 14.47
N ASP A 290 -12.79 -8.15 15.45
CA ASP A 290 -12.22 -8.11 16.79
C ASP A 290 -10.73 -8.47 16.76
N GLY A 291 -10.35 -9.49 16.00
CA GLY A 291 -8.96 -9.91 15.86
C GLY A 291 -8.07 -8.81 15.27
N LEU A 292 -8.55 -8.08 14.26
CA LEU A 292 -7.80 -6.94 13.72
C LEU A 292 -7.75 -5.74 14.67
N TYR A 293 -8.83 -5.49 15.40
CA TYR A 293 -8.84 -4.46 16.42
C TYR A 293 -7.80 -4.75 17.52
N GLU A 294 -7.79 -5.98 18.05
CA GLU A 294 -6.81 -6.40 19.06
C GLU A 294 -5.37 -6.39 18.51
N LEU A 295 -5.16 -6.83 17.26
CA LEU A 295 -3.86 -6.76 16.61
C LEU A 295 -3.37 -5.30 16.51
N SER A 296 -4.24 -4.36 16.13
CA SER A 296 -3.90 -2.95 16.05
C SER A 296 -3.49 -2.39 17.41
N LEU A 297 -4.21 -2.74 18.48
CA LEU A 297 -3.87 -2.35 19.87
C LEU A 297 -2.55 -2.99 20.33
N GLU A 298 -2.36 -4.28 20.08
CA GLU A 298 -1.13 -5.02 20.38
C GLU A 298 0.07 -4.33 19.73
N LEU A 299 -0.06 -3.89 18.48
CA LEU A 299 1.00 -3.25 17.72
C LEU A 299 1.22 -1.77 18.10
N GLY A 300 0.33 -1.16 18.88
CA GLY A 300 0.45 0.20 19.36
C GLY A 300 -0.08 1.27 18.40
N VAL A 301 -1.05 0.91 17.56
CA VAL A 301 -1.79 1.88 16.73
C VAL A 301 -2.66 2.76 17.63
N PRO A 302 -2.83 4.08 17.33
CA PRO A 302 -3.82 4.91 17.99
C PRO A 302 -5.20 4.26 17.97
N ARG A 303 -5.93 4.34 19.07
CA ARG A 303 -7.22 3.63 19.21
C ARG A 303 -8.31 4.20 18.32
N GLY A 304 -8.35 5.53 18.19
CA GLY A 304 -9.43 6.21 17.51
C GLY A 304 -8.98 7.40 16.69
N LEU A 305 -9.84 7.81 15.75
CA LEU A 305 -9.58 8.92 14.83
C LEU A 305 -9.39 10.26 15.57
N ARG A 306 -9.96 10.42 16.78
CA ARG A 306 -9.73 11.61 17.63
C ARG A 306 -8.26 11.76 18.02
N GLU A 307 -7.52 10.67 18.19
CA GLU A 307 -6.11 10.68 18.58
C GLU A 307 -5.19 11.13 17.43
N ILE A 308 -5.70 11.06 16.19
CA ILE A 308 -4.98 11.51 14.98
C ILE A 308 -5.55 12.82 14.40
N GLY A 309 -6.38 13.54 15.17
CA GLY A 309 -6.77 14.91 14.88
C GLY A 309 -8.16 15.12 14.27
N LEU A 310 -9.01 14.09 14.14
CA LEU A 310 -10.39 14.27 13.69
C LEU A 310 -11.25 14.82 14.83
N SER A 311 -12.00 15.89 14.57
CA SER A 311 -12.97 16.44 15.52
C SER A 311 -14.29 15.66 15.47
N GLU A 312 -15.03 15.58 16.59
CA GLU A 312 -16.34 14.93 16.58
C GLU A 312 -17.33 15.64 15.66
N SER A 313 -17.25 16.98 15.58
CA SER A 313 -18.06 17.80 14.67
C SER A 313 -17.87 17.48 13.18
N ASP A 314 -16.76 16.82 12.81
CA ASP A 314 -16.45 16.50 11.42
C ASP A 314 -17.09 15.18 10.93
N LEU A 315 -17.63 14.38 11.88
CA LEU A 315 -18.17 13.05 11.57
C LEU A 315 -19.38 13.06 10.64
N ASP A 316 -20.25 14.07 10.78
CA ASP A 316 -21.43 14.21 9.91
C ASP A 316 -21.01 14.58 8.50
N GLN A 317 -20.07 15.51 8.33
CA GLN A 317 -19.51 15.88 7.04
C GLN A 317 -18.75 14.67 6.42
N ALA A 318 -17.99 13.91 7.20
CA ALA A 318 -17.31 12.71 6.71
C ALA A 318 -18.30 11.67 6.18
N CYS A 319 -19.42 11.49 6.86
CA CYS A 319 -20.52 10.61 6.44
C CYS A 319 -21.12 11.09 5.10
N GLU A 320 -21.48 12.37 4.99
CA GLU A 320 -22.05 12.96 3.78
C GLU A 320 -21.11 12.83 2.57
N VAL A 321 -19.83 13.16 2.73
CA VAL A 321 -18.83 13.06 1.66
C VAL A 321 -18.61 11.61 1.24
N ALA A 322 -18.61 10.66 2.18
CA ALA A 322 -18.49 9.24 1.85
C ALA A 322 -19.69 8.75 1.03
N LEU A 323 -20.90 9.22 1.32
CA LEU A 323 -22.13 8.85 0.64
C LEU A 323 -22.31 9.53 -0.72
N SER A 324 -21.72 10.71 -0.95
CA SER A 324 -21.90 11.48 -2.20
C SER A 324 -21.36 10.77 -3.44
N ASN A 325 -20.32 9.95 -3.31
CA ASN A 325 -19.71 9.16 -4.38
C ASN A 325 -19.19 7.82 -3.81
N PRO A 326 -20.10 6.89 -3.46
CA PRO A 326 -19.72 5.64 -2.79
C PRO A 326 -18.94 4.72 -3.75
N TYR A 327 -17.99 3.97 -3.19
CA TYR A 327 -17.43 2.80 -3.88
C TYR A 327 -18.45 1.66 -3.83
N TRP A 328 -18.29 0.70 -4.72
CA TRP A 328 -19.01 -0.55 -4.56
C TRP A 328 -18.71 -1.16 -3.18
N ASN A 329 -19.72 -1.72 -2.54
CA ASN A 329 -19.57 -2.40 -1.26
C ASN A 329 -20.56 -3.55 -1.20
N PRO A 330 -20.22 -4.72 -0.60
CA PRO A 330 -21.14 -5.87 -0.54
C PRO A 330 -22.42 -5.56 0.25
N ARG A 331 -22.30 -4.78 1.33
CA ARG A 331 -23.45 -4.24 2.07
C ARG A 331 -23.77 -2.84 1.57
N PRO A 332 -25.02 -2.51 1.26
CA PRO A 332 -25.41 -1.13 0.93
C PRO A 332 -24.93 -0.15 2.01
N VAL A 333 -24.38 0.98 1.57
CA VAL A 333 -23.85 1.98 2.51
C VAL A 333 -24.97 2.98 2.82
N GLU A 334 -25.46 2.96 4.05
CA GLU A 334 -26.55 3.79 4.55
C GLU A 334 -26.05 4.77 5.62
N ALA A 335 -26.67 5.95 5.69
CA ALA A 335 -26.21 7.05 6.51
C ALA A 335 -26.12 6.70 8.02
N VAL A 336 -27.16 6.11 8.57
CA VAL A 336 -27.21 5.82 10.02
C VAL A 336 -26.18 4.79 10.46
N PRO A 337 -26.04 3.60 9.82
CA PRO A 337 -24.99 2.66 10.16
C PRO A 337 -23.58 3.20 9.89
N LEU A 338 -23.40 3.97 8.80
CA LEU A 338 -22.10 4.56 8.48
C LEU A 338 -21.68 5.59 9.53
N ARG A 339 -22.60 6.46 9.94
CA ARG A 339 -22.35 7.44 11.00
C ARG A 339 -22.01 6.76 12.33
N ALA A 340 -22.68 5.66 12.66
CA ALA A 340 -22.41 4.88 13.86
C ALA A 340 -21.04 4.19 13.79
N LEU A 341 -20.61 3.71 12.60
CA LEU A 341 -19.26 3.19 12.36
C LEU A 341 -18.21 4.27 12.61
N LEU A 342 -18.38 5.46 12.02
CA LEU A 342 -17.45 6.57 12.17
C LEU A 342 -17.36 7.04 13.63
N GLN A 343 -18.47 7.07 14.37
CA GLN A 343 -18.48 7.40 15.80
C GLN A 343 -17.62 6.43 16.61
N ARG A 344 -17.81 5.11 16.40
CA ARG A 344 -17.01 4.10 17.10
C ARG A 344 -15.52 4.16 16.73
N ALA A 345 -15.20 4.38 15.45
CA ALA A 345 -13.83 4.57 15.01
C ALA A 345 -13.19 5.83 15.61
N TRP A 346 -13.97 6.89 15.79
CA TRP A 346 -13.51 8.12 16.42
C TRP A 346 -13.26 7.93 17.92
N GLU A 347 -14.16 7.28 18.63
CA GLU A 347 -14.04 6.97 20.07
C GLU A 347 -12.92 5.98 20.37
N GLY A 348 -12.51 5.16 19.40
CA GLY A 348 -11.63 4.00 19.62
C GLY A 348 -12.36 2.85 20.32
N ALA A 349 -13.68 2.75 20.14
CA ALA A 349 -14.50 1.68 20.68
C ALA A 349 -14.33 0.37 19.89
N ARG A 350 -14.76 -0.76 20.50
CA ARG A 350 -14.77 -2.03 19.76
C ARG A 350 -15.66 -1.96 18.52
N PRO A 351 -15.21 -2.57 17.38
CA PRO A 351 -16.01 -2.62 16.17
C PRO A 351 -17.32 -3.39 16.39
N ARG A 352 -18.36 -3.00 15.67
CA ARG A 352 -19.67 -3.71 15.68
C ARG A 352 -20.31 -3.61 14.30
N PRO A 353 -21.11 -4.61 13.89
CA PRO A 353 -21.86 -4.61 12.64
C PRO A 353 -22.80 -3.42 12.45
#